data_27a1fdfdff0f712d38be9c0073c0a50e
#
_entry.id   27a1fdfdff0f712d38be9c0073c0a50e
#
_cell.length_a   1.000
_cell.length_b   1.000
_cell.length_c   1.000
_cell.angle_alpha   90.00
_cell.angle_beta   90.00
_cell.angle_gamma   90.00
#
_symmetry.space_group_name_H-M   'P 1'
#
loop_
_entity.id
_entity.type
_entity.pdbx_description
1 polymer ?
#
loop_
_entity_poly.entity_id
_entity_poly.type
_entity_poly.pdbx_seq_one_letter_code
_entity_poly.pdbx_strand_id
1 'polypeptide(L)'
;MKILFISDEELMYVDEFLKEHGIIKGDRYIVMAIGTTWDTKNYPVVHWAKIVNYLYEKDICVVIIGGMNENKYIEELDKIISKDRYVNLVGLTDLRQMAIVISRSTVVVSGDSGPMHMAYSLGRFVIALMGPTDPVQFGPYGNKNKIIRVNHECRGCQLTVCPFGRDCLFDINPCDVIKELQIILESGGIRV
;
A
#
# COMPACT_ATOMS: atom_id res chain seq x y z
N MET A 1 6.27 -16.05 15.59
CA MET A 1 7.09 -15.07 16.35
C MET A 1 6.32 -13.76 16.36
N LYS A 2 5.86 -13.26 17.50
CA LYS A 2 5.20 -11.93 17.58
C LYS A 2 6.30 -10.88 17.41
N ILE A 3 6.33 -10.23 16.25
CA ILE A 3 7.35 -9.23 15.88
C ILE A 3 7.07 -7.88 16.56
N LEU A 4 5.83 -7.62 16.95
CA LEU A 4 5.41 -6.42 17.67
C LEU A 4 4.53 -6.82 18.85
N PHE A 5 4.89 -6.38 20.06
CA PHE A 5 4.01 -6.48 21.20
C PHE A 5 3.07 -5.25 21.17
N ILE A 6 1.80 -5.48 20.86
CA ILE A 6 0.75 -4.46 20.81
C ILE A 6 -0.12 -4.67 22.05
N SER A 7 -0.34 -3.61 22.84
CA SER A 7 -1.20 -3.66 24.01
C SER A 7 -2.68 -3.59 23.62
N ASP A 8 -3.55 -4.06 24.54
CA ASP A 8 -5.00 -3.95 24.34
C ASP A 8 -5.46 -2.49 24.27
N GLU A 9 -4.80 -1.58 24.99
CA GLU A 9 -5.07 -0.13 24.92
C GLU A 9 -4.77 0.44 23.54
N GLU A 10 -3.65 0.06 22.92
CA GLU A 10 -3.30 0.48 21.57
C GLU A 10 -4.29 -0.08 20.54
N LEU A 11 -4.74 -1.31 20.74
CA LEU A 11 -5.76 -1.91 19.88
C LEU A 11 -7.09 -1.16 19.97
N MET A 12 -7.52 -0.83 21.19
CA MET A 12 -8.75 -0.07 21.43
C MET A 12 -8.66 1.35 20.85
N TYR A 13 -7.55 2.02 21.07
CA TYR A 13 -7.31 3.35 20.51
C TYR A 13 -7.42 3.35 18.98
N VAL A 14 -6.77 2.39 18.31
CA VAL A 14 -6.83 2.29 16.85
C VAL A 14 -8.22 1.87 16.36
N ASP A 15 -8.97 1.04 17.12
CA ASP A 15 -10.36 0.71 16.80
C ASP A 15 -11.25 1.96 16.80
N GLU A 16 -11.11 2.81 17.80
CA GLU A 16 -11.87 4.06 17.91
C GLU A 16 -11.45 5.05 16.83
N PHE A 17 -10.15 5.22 16.63
CA PHE A 17 -9.60 6.04 15.55
C PHE A 17 -10.09 5.62 14.16
N LEU A 18 -10.08 4.33 13.83
CA LEU A 18 -10.60 3.82 12.56
C LEU A 18 -12.10 4.06 12.42
N LYS A 19 -12.86 3.89 13.51
CA LYS A 19 -14.30 4.15 13.54
C LYS A 19 -14.64 5.63 13.26
N GLU A 20 -13.87 6.56 13.81
CA GLU A 20 -14.02 7.99 13.51
C GLU A 20 -13.78 8.29 12.03
N HIS A 21 -13.00 7.46 11.35
CA HIS A 21 -12.72 7.54 9.91
C HIS A 21 -13.61 6.62 9.06
N GLY A 22 -14.72 6.13 9.65
CA GLY A 22 -15.74 5.35 8.92
C GLY A 22 -15.43 3.86 8.74
N ILE A 23 -14.41 3.32 9.44
CA ILE A 23 -14.04 1.90 9.39
C ILE A 23 -14.40 1.26 10.72
N ILE A 24 -15.40 0.35 10.71
CA ILE A 24 -15.81 -0.38 11.91
C ILE A 24 -15.06 -1.72 12.03
N LYS A 25 -15.01 -2.23 13.27
CA LYS A 25 -14.35 -3.50 13.56
C LYS A 25 -15.00 -4.65 12.78
N GLY A 26 -14.19 -5.30 11.94
CA GLY A 26 -14.65 -6.39 11.07
C GLY A 26 -14.80 -5.99 9.61
N ASP A 27 -14.75 -4.71 9.28
CA ASP A 27 -14.74 -4.26 7.91
C ASP A 27 -13.50 -4.77 7.17
N ARG A 28 -13.70 -5.12 5.90
CA ARG A 28 -12.60 -5.46 5.01
C ARG A 28 -12.13 -4.21 4.29
N TYR A 29 -10.85 -3.93 4.39
CA TYR A 29 -10.25 -2.83 3.66
C TYR A 29 -8.89 -3.20 3.07
N ILE A 30 -8.51 -2.44 2.08
CA ILE A 30 -7.20 -2.52 1.42
C ILE A 30 -6.36 -1.33 1.89
N VAL A 31 -5.12 -1.59 2.27
CA VAL A 31 -4.16 -0.54 2.59
C VAL A 31 -3.33 -0.20 1.36
N MET A 32 -3.19 1.08 1.07
CA MET A 32 -2.27 1.61 0.05
C MET A 32 -1.22 2.51 0.71
N ALA A 33 0.05 2.14 0.58
CA ALA A 33 1.16 3.00 0.98
C ALA A 33 1.62 3.82 -0.24
N ILE A 34 1.14 5.08 -0.31
CA ILE A 34 1.19 5.88 -1.54
C ILE A 34 2.57 6.46 -1.86
N GLY A 35 3.47 6.57 -0.88
CA GLY A 35 4.78 7.20 -1.05
C GLY A 35 5.95 6.35 -0.59
N THR A 36 7.13 6.76 -1.00
CA THR A 36 8.41 6.21 -0.57
C THR A 36 9.44 7.33 -0.43
N THR A 37 10.59 7.04 0.21
CA THR A 37 11.67 8.01 0.39
C THR A 37 12.40 8.40 -0.89
N TRP A 38 12.34 7.57 -1.94
CA TRP A 38 13.00 7.83 -3.23
C TRP A 38 11.96 8.12 -4.30
N ASP A 39 12.09 9.22 -5.02
CA ASP A 39 11.14 9.57 -6.07
C ASP A 39 11.06 8.49 -7.16
N THR A 40 12.17 7.83 -7.47
CA THR A 40 12.22 6.71 -8.43
C THR A 40 11.43 5.47 -7.99
N LYS A 41 11.04 5.36 -6.73
CA LYS A 41 10.23 4.27 -6.17
C LYS A 41 8.76 4.61 -6.00
N ASN A 42 8.35 5.83 -6.34
CA ASN A 42 6.97 6.26 -6.21
C ASN A 42 6.14 5.81 -7.41
N TYR A 43 5.04 5.14 -7.13
CA TYR A 43 4.06 4.81 -8.15
C TYR A 43 3.21 6.04 -8.45
N PRO A 44 2.94 6.36 -9.73
CA PRO A 44 2.26 7.60 -10.11
C PRO A 44 0.90 7.75 -9.47
N VAL A 45 0.58 8.97 -9.00
CA VAL A 45 -0.70 9.26 -8.33
C VAL A 45 -1.89 9.00 -9.25
N VAL A 46 -1.75 9.27 -10.56
CA VAL A 46 -2.78 8.97 -11.55
C VAL A 46 -3.09 7.47 -11.64
N HIS A 47 -2.13 6.60 -11.37
CA HIS A 47 -2.34 5.16 -11.33
C HIS A 47 -2.99 4.72 -10.02
N TRP A 48 -2.59 5.30 -8.89
CA TRP A 48 -3.29 5.11 -7.62
C TRP A 48 -4.76 5.50 -7.73
N ALA A 49 -5.05 6.65 -8.35
CA ALA A 49 -6.43 7.11 -8.59
C ALA A 49 -7.28 6.09 -9.34
N LYS A 50 -6.72 5.44 -10.37
CA LYS A 50 -7.43 4.39 -11.13
C LYS A 50 -7.75 3.18 -10.27
N ILE A 51 -6.83 2.76 -9.41
CA ILE A 51 -7.04 1.61 -8.52
C ILE A 51 -8.08 1.95 -7.45
N VAL A 52 -7.98 3.14 -6.83
CA VAL A 52 -8.96 3.62 -5.84
C VAL A 52 -10.36 3.67 -6.44
N ASN A 53 -10.52 4.26 -7.64
CA ASN A 53 -11.81 4.35 -8.33
C ASN A 53 -12.40 2.96 -8.60
N TYR A 54 -11.58 2.03 -9.09
CA TYR A 54 -12.03 0.66 -9.33
C TYR A 54 -12.54 -0.02 -8.04
N LEU A 55 -11.81 0.13 -6.93
CA LEU A 55 -12.20 -0.47 -5.65
C LEU A 55 -13.45 0.19 -5.06
N TYR A 56 -13.58 1.51 -5.18
CA TYR A 56 -14.77 2.25 -4.78
C TYR A 56 -16.02 1.77 -5.52
N GLU A 57 -15.94 1.55 -6.85
CA GLU A 57 -17.04 1.00 -7.67
C GLU A 57 -17.42 -0.45 -7.28
N LYS A 58 -16.58 -1.12 -6.49
CA LYS A 58 -16.80 -2.47 -5.96
C LYS A 58 -17.20 -2.48 -4.48
N ASP A 59 -17.49 -1.33 -3.90
CA ASP A 59 -17.81 -1.16 -2.48
C ASP A 59 -16.69 -1.68 -1.55
N ILE A 60 -15.43 -1.55 -2.00
CA ILE A 60 -14.24 -1.96 -1.24
C ILE A 60 -13.58 -0.73 -0.65
N CYS A 61 -13.50 -0.69 0.67
CA CYS A 61 -12.85 0.38 1.39
C CYS A 61 -11.35 0.41 1.15
N VAL A 62 -10.82 1.60 0.86
CA VAL A 62 -9.39 1.86 0.69
C VAL A 62 -8.91 2.77 1.81
N VAL A 63 -7.83 2.38 2.46
CA VAL A 63 -7.13 3.17 3.49
C VAL A 63 -5.76 3.54 2.96
N ILE A 64 -5.49 4.83 2.83
CA ILE A 64 -4.18 5.33 2.40
C ILE A 64 -3.35 5.69 3.62
N ILE A 65 -2.15 5.15 3.70
CA ILE A 65 -1.19 5.39 4.78
C ILE A 65 0.10 6.00 4.25
N GLY A 66 0.82 6.69 5.13
CA GLY A 66 2.11 7.31 4.85
C GLY A 66 2.55 8.21 5.99
N GLY A 67 3.75 8.73 5.95
CA GLY A 67 4.22 9.78 6.84
C GLY A 67 3.74 11.16 6.38
N MET A 68 4.08 12.21 7.13
CA MET A 68 3.65 13.58 6.80
C MET A 68 4.17 14.08 5.44
N ASN A 69 5.33 13.60 5.01
CA ASN A 69 5.95 14.00 3.74
C ASN A 69 5.15 13.52 2.52
N GLU A 70 4.30 12.50 2.69
CA GLU A 70 3.45 11.92 1.65
C GLU A 70 2.15 12.71 1.43
N ASN A 71 1.83 13.74 2.25
CA ASN A 71 0.66 14.61 2.06
C ASN A 71 0.60 15.24 0.66
N LYS A 72 1.75 15.55 0.06
CA LYS A 72 1.82 16.06 -1.32
C LYS A 72 1.14 15.14 -2.34
N TYR A 73 1.20 13.82 -2.15
CA TYR A 73 0.56 12.83 -3.03
C TYR A 73 -0.95 12.77 -2.79
N ILE A 74 -1.40 13.02 -1.55
CA ILE A 74 -2.82 13.15 -1.23
C ILE A 74 -3.41 14.42 -1.88
N GLU A 75 -2.70 15.54 -1.81
CA GLU A 75 -3.12 16.79 -2.47
C GLU A 75 -3.21 16.63 -4.00
N GLU A 76 -2.34 15.83 -4.59
CA GLU A 76 -2.40 15.49 -6.01
C GLU A 76 -3.56 14.54 -6.32
N LEU A 77 -3.78 13.53 -5.48
CA LEU A 77 -4.87 12.57 -5.61
C LEU A 77 -6.24 13.25 -5.53
N ASP A 78 -6.41 14.19 -4.59
CA ASP A 78 -7.62 14.99 -4.39
C ASP A 78 -8.01 15.86 -5.60
N LYS A 79 -7.06 16.15 -6.49
CA LYS A 79 -7.34 16.85 -7.76
C LYS A 79 -7.86 15.91 -8.83
N ILE A 80 -7.68 14.60 -8.67
CA ILE A 80 -8.03 13.59 -9.68
C ILE A 80 -9.32 12.85 -9.29
N ILE A 81 -9.50 12.54 -8.01
CA ILE A 81 -10.67 11.81 -7.50
C ILE A 81 -11.25 12.50 -6.27
N SER A 82 -12.53 12.19 -5.98
CA SER A 82 -13.20 12.73 -4.80
C SER A 82 -12.68 12.10 -3.50
N LYS A 83 -12.62 12.91 -2.43
CA LYS A 83 -12.06 12.54 -1.12
C LYS A 83 -12.86 11.47 -0.38
N ASP A 84 -14.12 11.29 -0.73
CA ASP A 84 -15.01 10.27 -0.15
C ASP A 84 -14.73 8.85 -0.66
N ARG A 85 -13.83 8.70 -1.67
CA ARG A 85 -13.48 7.40 -2.26
C ARG A 85 -12.45 6.61 -1.47
N TYR A 86 -11.85 7.20 -0.46
CA TYR A 86 -10.82 6.55 0.37
C TYR A 86 -10.74 7.19 1.76
N VAL A 87 -10.20 6.47 2.70
CA VAL A 87 -9.87 6.97 4.04
C VAL A 87 -8.42 7.41 4.04
N ASN A 88 -8.17 8.68 4.34
CA ASN A 88 -6.82 9.24 4.42
C ASN A 88 -6.27 9.16 5.84
N LEU A 89 -5.23 8.36 6.07
CA LEU A 89 -4.49 8.27 7.32
C LEU A 89 -3.02 8.73 7.17
N VAL A 90 -2.68 9.43 6.09
CA VAL A 90 -1.33 9.94 5.85
C VAL A 90 -0.98 11.01 6.89
N GLY A 91 0.13 10.78 7.61
CA GLY A 91 0.58 11.67 8.69
C GLY A 91 -0.24 11.60 9.99
N LEU A 92 -1.26 10.75 10.05
CA LEU A 92 -2.16 10.63 11.20
C LEU A 92 -1.86 9.44 12.12
N THR A 93 -0.91 8.59 11.74
CA THR A 93 -0.54 7.39 12.53
C THR A 93 0.94 7.39 12.86
N ASP A 94 1.28 6.98 14.07
CA ASP A 94 2.63 6.55 14.40
C ASP A 94 2.92 5.14 13.85
N LEU A 95 4.16 4.65 14.03
CA LEU A 95 4.57 3.34 13.51
C LEU A 95 3.77 2.16 14.12
N ARG A 96 3.37 2.25 15.39
CA ARG A 96 2.64 1.20 16.07
C ARG A 96 1.18 1.18 15.63
N GLN A 97 0.56 2.35 15.54
CA GLN A 97 -0.79 2.53 15.00
C GLN A 97 -0.86 2.08 13.53
N MET A 98 0.12 2.46 12.71
CA MET A 98 0.24 2.01 11.32
C MET A 98 0.34 0.47 11.25
N ALA A 99 1.13 -0.16 12.13
CA ALA A 99 1.24 -1.62 12.18
C ALA A 99 -0.10 -2.29 12.52
N ILE A 100 -0.91 -1.70 13.42
CA ILE A 100 -2.25 -2.21 13.73
C ILE A 100 -3.18 -2.06 12.52
N VAL A 101 -3.19 -0.89 11.86
CA VAL A 101 -3.97 -0.67 10.63
C VAL A 101 -3.60 -1.71 9.56
N ILE A 102 -2.30 -1.90 9.31
CA ILE A 102 -1.81 -2.90 8.36
C ILE A 102 -2.23 -4.31 8.78
N SER A 103 -2.09 -4.67 10.06
CA SER A 103 -2.38 -6.03 10.55
C SER A 103 -3.83 -6.46 10.36
N ARG A 104 -4.75 -5.53 10.23
CA ARG A 104 -6.19 -5.75 10.04
C ARG A 104 -6.63 -5.68 8.57
N SER A 105 -5.76 -5.20 7.68
CA SER A 105 -6.07 -5.10 6.26
C SER A 105 -6.19 -6.48 5.59
N THR A 106 -6.93 -6.55 4.50
CA THR A 106 -7.00 -7.74 3.66
C THR A 106 -5.71 -7.90 2.85
N VAL A 107 -5.24 -6.82 2.26
CA VAL A 107 -4.04 -6.76 1.43
C VAL A 107 -3.41 -5.37 1.52
N VAL A 108 -2.11 -5.31 1.35
CA VAL A 108 -1.35 -4.04 1.26
C VAL A 108 -0.78 -3.90 -0.14
N VAL A 109 -1.05 -2.78 -0.79
CA VAL A 109 -0.40 -2.38 -2.05
C VAL A 109 0.63 -1.31 -1.74
N SER A 110 1.88 -1.51 -2.12
CA SER A 110 2.96 -0.60 -1.77
C SER A 110 4.13 -0.68 -2.76
N GLY A 111 4.85 0.41 -2.92
CA GLY A 111 6.21 0.36 -3.44
C GLY A 111 7.18 -0.30 -2.44
N ASP A 112 8.47 -0.37 -2.78
CA ASP A 112 9.53 -0.78 -1.85
C ASP A 112 9.71 0.29 -0.76
N SER A 113 9.06 0.06 0.39
CA SER A 113 8.93 1.01 1.49
C SER A 113 8.81 0.31 2.85
N GLY A 114 8.94 1.07 3.94
CA GLY A 114 8.75 0.57 5.30
C GLY A 114 7.40 -0.15 5.52
N PRO A 115 6.27 0.44 5.12
CA PRO A 115 4.95 -0.22 5.19
C PRO A 115 4.88 -1.57 4.46
N MET A 116 5.54 -1.74 3.32
CA MET A 116 5.64 -3.03 2.63
C MET A 116 6.31 -4.09 3.53
N HIS A 117 7.47 -3.73 4.09
CA HIS A 117 8.21 -4.63 4.98
C HIS A 117 7.42 -4.97 6.24
N MET A 118 6.73 -3.99 6.82
CA MET A 118 5.84 -4.19 7.96
C MET A 118 4.70 -5.15 7.63
N ALA A 119 4.07 -4.99 6.46
CA ALA A 119 2.92 -5.78 6.03
C ALA A 119 3.25 -7.28 5.92
N TYR A 120 4.31 -7.64 5.19
CA TYR A 120 4.66 -9.06 5.07
C TYR A 120 5.17 -9.65 6.39
N SER A 121 5.85 -8.86 7.24
CA SER A 121 6.28 -9.29 8.57
C SER A 121 5.09 -9.58 9.52
N LEU A 122 3.97 -8.89 9.31
CA LEU A 122 2.70 -9.11 10.02
C LEU A 122 1.83 -10.21 9.35
N GLY A 123 2.36 -10.89 8.34
CA GLY A 123 1.67 -11.98 7.64
C GLY A 123 0.54 -11.53 6.72
N ARG A 124 0.50 -10.27 6.34
CA ARG A 124 -0.48 -9.74 5.39
C ARG A 124 -0.08 -10.03 3.95
N PHE A 125 -1.06 -10.16 3.07
CA PHE A 125 -0.81 -10.18 1.62
C PHE A 125 -0.22 -8.85 1.18
N VAL A 126 0.81 -8.91 0.36
CA VAL A 126 1.43 -7.71 -0.20
C VAL A 126 1.46 -7.81 -1.73
N ILE A 127 0.99 -6.76 -2.38
CA ILE A 127 1.28 -6.48 -3.78
C ILE A 127 2.37 -5.41 -3.79
N ALA A 128 3.59 -5.82 -4.10
CA ALA A 128 4.76 -4.95 -4.14
C ALA A 128 5.00 -4.44 -5.56
N LEU A 129 5.03 -3.11 -5.71
CA LEU A 129 5.32 -2.43 -6.97
C LEU A 129 6.80 -2.10 -7.01
N MET A 130 7.57 -2.78 -7.88
CA MET A 130 9.03 -2.69 -7.85
C MET A 130 9.60 -2.25 -9.20
N GLY A 131 10.40 -1.22 -9.18
CA GLY A 131 11.09 -0.65 -10.35
C GLY A 131 12.60 -0.67 -10.18
N PRO A 132 13.18 0.37 -9.52
CA PRO A 132 14.63 0.52 -9.39
C PRO A 132 15.26 -0.45 -8.40
N THR A 133 14.51 -1.06 -7.49
CA THR A 133 15.03 -1.99 -6.49
C THR A 133 14.86 -3.45 -6.92
N ASP A 134 15.84 -4.29 -6.56
CA ASP A 134 15.80 -5.71 -6.88
C ASP A 134 14.88 -6.46 -5.91
N PRO A 135 13.82 -7.11 -6.41
CA PRO A 135 12.90 -7.85 -5.56
C PRO A 135 13.50 -9.06 -4.86
N VAL A 136 14.60 -9.61 -5.36
CA VAL A 136 15.33 -10.69 -4.68
C VAL A 136 15.95 -10.19 -3.38
N GLN A 137 16.44 -8.96 -3.38
CA GLN A 137 17.10 -8.36 -2.24
C GLN A 137 16.13 -7.59 -1.32
N PHE A 138 15.16 -6.86 -1.88
CA PHE A 138 14.31 -5.92 -1.17
C PHE A 138 12.81 -6.29 -1.19
N GLY A 139 12.42 -7.30 -1.95
CA GLY A 139 11.03 -7.70 -2.06
C GLY A 139 10.50 -8.41 -0.80
N PRO A 140 9.18 -8.52 -0.67
CA PRO A 140 8.57 -9.25 0.42
C PRO A 140 8.83 -10.76 0.28
N TYR A 141 9.13 -11.42 1.40
CA TYR A 141 9.35 -12.86 1.43
C TYR A 141 8.03 -13.63 1.56
N GLY A 142 8.02 -14.88 1.06
CA GLY A 142 6.93 -15.83 1.22
C GLY A 142 5.95 -15.88 0.05
N ASN A 143 5.18 -16.98 0.00
CA ASN A 143 4.32 -17.32 -1.15
C ASN A 143 3.01 -16.51 -1.22
N LYS A 144 2.72 -15.74 -0.18
CA LYS A 144 1.52 -14.90 -0.10
C LYS A 144 1.70 -13.52 -0.76
N ASN A 145 2.89 -13.23 -1.28
CA ASN A 145 3.21 -11.92 -1.80
C ASN A 145 3.26 -11.94 -3.33
N LYS A 146 2.80 -10.87 -3.93
CA LYS A 146 2.90 -10.66 -5.37
C LYS A 146 3.83 -9.49 -5.65
N ILE A 147 4.77 -9.70 -6.55
CA ILE A 147 5.66 -8.66 -7.04
C ILE A 147 5.24 -8.30 -8.46
N ILE A 148 4.88 -7.04 -8.66
CA ILE A 148 4.65 -6.46 -9.98
C ILE A 148 5.83 -5.54 -10.26
N ARG A 149 6.53 -5.79 -11.34
CA ARG A 149 7.77 -5.08 -11.68
C ARG A 149 7.78 -4.62 -13.13
N VAL A 150 8.50 -3.57 -13.37
CA VAL A 150 8.77 -3.09 -14.73
C VAL A 150 9.61 -4.09 -15.52
N ASN A 151 9.41 -4.11 -16.82
CA ASN A 151 10.19 -4.96 -17.74
C ASN A 151 11.23 -4.12 -18.52
N HIS A 152 12.09 -3.39 -17.77
CA HIS A 152 13.21 -2.66 -18.36
C HIS A 152 14.52 -3.40 -18.14
N GLU A 153 15.48 -3.25 -19.05
CA GLU A 153 16.82 -3.83 -18.90
C GLU A 153 17.54 -3.29 -17.64
N CYS A 154 17.28 -2.00 -17.32
CA CYS A 154 17.85 -1.34 -16.14
C CYS A 154 17.07 -1.60 -14.82
N ARG A 155 16.09 -2.51 -14.82
CA ARG A 155 15.35 -2.86 -13.59
C ARG A 155 16.31 -3.34 -12.50
N GLY A 156 16.04 -2.95 -11.25
CA GLY A 156 16.94 -3.28 -10.15
C GLY A 156 18.22 -2.43 -10.10
N CYS A 157 18.26 -1.29 -10.78
CA CYS A 157 19.44 -0.41 -10.86
C CYS A 157 19.84 0.26 -9.54
N GLN A 158 18.93 0.32 -8.56
CA GLN A 158 19.11 0.93 -7.23
C GLN A 158 19.49 2.42 -7.27
N LEU A 159 19.11 3.14 -8.32
CA LEU A 159 19.41 4.55 -8.47
C LEU A 159 18.29 5.40 -7.88
N THR A 160 18.65 6.40 -7.07
CA THR A 160 17.71 7.39 -6.52
C THR A 160 17.31 8.45 -7.54
N VAL A 161 18.10 8.61 -8.59
CA VAL A 161 17.84 9.50 -9.74
C VAL A 161 18.01 8.69 -11.01
N CYS A 162 17.00 8.70 -11.88
CA CYS A 162 17.07 7.97 -13.13
C CYS A 162 17.83 8.76 -14.20
N PRO A 163 18.97 8.24 -14.74
CA PRO A 163 19.76 8.94 -15.75
C PRO A 163 19.03 9.03 -17.11
N PHE A 164 18.00 8.22 -17.31
CA PHE A 164 17.18 8.20 -18.54
C PHE A 164 15.94 9.09 -18.44
N GLY A 165 15.76 9.83 -17.34
CA GLY A 165 14.57 10.64 -17.11
C GLY A 165 13.27 9.83 -17.08
N ARG A 166 13.34 8.53 -16.76
CA ARG A 166 12.17 7.65 -16.71
C ARG A 166 11.65 7.50 -15.30
N ASP A 167 10.36 7.65 -15.18
CA ASP A 167 9.62 7.11 -14.04
C ASP A 167 9.28 5.65 -14.38
N CYS A 168 10.17 4.72 -14.00
CA CYS A 168 10.00 3.32 -14.37
C CYS A 168 8.75 2.68 -13.77
N LEU A 169 8.24 3.17 -12.63
CA LEU A 169 7.01 2.68 -12.05
C LEU A 169 5.78 3.13 -12.84
N PHE A 170 5.90 4.18 -13.68
CA PHE A 170 4.82 4.60 -14.57
C PHE A 170 4.41 3.48 -15.56
N ASP A 171 5.34 2.62 -15.93
CA ASP A 171 5.10 1.52 -16.87
C ASP A 171 4.45 0.28 -16.21
N ILE A 172 4.27 0.28 -14.89
CA ILE A 172 3.41 -0.70 -14.23
C ILE A 172 1.95 -0.31 -14.48
N ASN A 173 1.25 -1.14 -15.26
CA ASN A 173 -0.14 -0.88 -15.58
C ASN A 173 -1.05 -1.08 -14.35
N PRO A 174 -1.88 -0.09 -13.98
CA PRO A 174 -2.85 -0.27 -12.88
C PRO A 174 -3.78 -1.47 -13.06
N CYS A 175 -4.08 -1.87 -14.30
CA CYS A 175 -4.89 -3.06 -14.55
C CYS A 175 -4.23 -4.35 -14.05
N ASP A 176 -2.90 -4.42 -14.02
CA ASP A 176 -2.21 -5.61 -13.50
C ASP A 176 -2.31 -5.67 -11.97
N VAL A 177 -2.26 -4.51 -11.30
CA VAL A 177 -2.51 -4.41 -9.86
C VAL A 177 -3.95 -4.81 -9.54
N ILE A 178 -4.92 -4.31 -10.29
CA ILE A 178 -6.34 -4.61 -10.14
C ILE A 178 -6.61 -6.13 -10.31
N LYS A 179 -6.00 -6.77 -11.30
CA LYS A 179 -6.15 -8.23 -11.49
C LYS A 179 -5.66 -9.02 -10.27
N GLU A 180 -4.51 -8.67 -9.72
CA GLU A 180 -4.00 -9.34 -8.52
C GLU A 180 -4.88 -9.09 -7.30
N LEU A 181 -5.42 -7.87 -7.15
CA LEU A 181 -6.39 -7.56 -6.11
C LEU A 181 -7.67 -8.40 -6.25
N GLN A 182 -8.19 -8.57 -7.47
CA GLN A 182 -9.36 -9.43 -7.72
C GLN A 182 -9.10 -10.87 -7.26
N ILE A 183 -7.97 -11.46 -7.65
CA ILE A 183 -7.58 -12.82 -7.28
C ILE A 183 -7.54 -12.98 -5.76
N ILE A 184 -6.95 -12.02 -5.04
CA ILE A 184 -6.84 -12.06 -3.58
C ILE A 184 -8.23 -11.93 -2.92
N LEU A 185 -9.05 -11.02 -3.42
CA LEU A 185 -10.39 -10.77 -2.88
C LEU A 185 -11.35 -11.95 -3.11
N GLU A 186 -11.30 -12.57 -4.30
CA GLU A 186 -12.12 -13.73 -4.65
C GLU A 186 -11.68 -15.00 -3.89
N SER A 187 -10.39 -15.15 -3.61
CA SER A 187 -9.88 -16.27 -2.79
C SER A 187 -10.24 -16.16 -1.31
N GLY A 188 -10.99 -15.14 -0.94
CA GLY A 188 -11.48 -14.92 0.42
C GLY A 188 -10.41 -14.40 1.38
N GLY A 189 -9.27 -13.89 0.85
CA GLY A 189 -8.11 -13.50 1.65
C GLY A 189 -7.84 -14.59 2.66
N ILE A 190 -7.09 -15.62 2.30
CA ILE A 190 -6.94 -16.86 3.10
C ILE A 190 -6.82 -16.53 4.58
N ARG A 191 -7.83 -16.94 5.36
CA ARG A 191 -7.72 -17.00 6.82
C ARG A 191 -6.71 -18.11 7.13
N VAL A 192 -5.60 -17.77 7.72
CA VAL A 192 -4.76 -18.71 8.48
C VAL A 192 -4.83 -18.33 9.92
#